data_217ef695a3acb431919dfaf1dd025ccd
#
_entry.id   217ef695a3acb431919dfaf1dd025ccd
#
_cell.length_a   1.000
_cell.length_b   1.000
_cell.length_c   1.000
_cell.angle_alpha   90.00
_cell.angle_beta   90.00
_cell.angle_gamma   90.00
#
_symmetry.space_group_name_H-M   'P 1'
#
loop_
_entity.id
_entity.type
_entity.pdbx_description
1 polymer ?
#
loop_
_entity_poly.entity_id
_entity_poly.type
_entity_poly.pdbx_seq_one_letter_code
_entity_poly.pdbx_strand_id
1 'polypeptide(L)'
;MAHRFPALIAAPAAASGRLWLTGARLFDGTGAPLRDSTAILVEDGIIRRVADARERCPDGARLVDVGERVLMPGLTDAHTHASGRIPHTAKGAEEPLPGIGAHFLQAELRDYLRFGVTTIRVCGSQGEAPQQARQAMRYGAFRGPRLLTCGKIVSATAPGGRFYGDMYREADGPDDIRRAVREQIRAGADFVKVMTTGARSNELEDPEPLQLTEPELAVVTEEAHRLGYRVAAHAEGLDGCAAAIAHGVDTIEHGMYLHRRPDLLEAMAAAGQVLVPTLSGYYWMAGLGEAIDPATAQAEPEMPPVLSELAERNLAEGAASMRAARQAGVKIALGSDMSLAVGLEIQRMVHHGLTPAEVLVAATSTAAQALDLDEHIGTVAEGKLADLIIVDGDPLADPRLLSDPARIWLVLQAGVPVAGQALLNPPPC
;
A
#
# COMPACT_ATOMS: atom_id res chain seq x y z
N MET A 1 19.53 4.57 -9.63
CA MET A 1 19.16 3.27 -9.05
C MET A 1 18.06 2.52 -9.83
N ALA A 2 17.69 3.00 -11.01
CA ALA A 2 16.56 2.51 -11.83
C ALA A 2 16.61 1.04 -12.34
N HIS A 3 17.56 0.22 -11.94
CA HIS A 3 17.73 -1.12 -12.50
C HIS A 3 17.55 -2.29 -11.52
N ARG A 4 17.05 -2.00 -10.31
CA ARG A 4 17.09 -3.01 -9.23
C ARG A 4 16.05 -4.09 -9.32
N PHE A 5 14.86 -3.80 -9.84
CA PHE A 5 13.73 -4.72 -9.83
C PHE A 5 13.03 -4.88 -11.19
N PRO A 6 13.77 -5.24 -12.28
CA PRO A 6 13.11 -5.45 -13.58
C PRO A 6 11.93 -6.43 -13.49
N ALA A 7 12.04 -7.41 -12.55
CA ALA A 7 11.01 -8.41 -12.34
C ALA A 7 9.77 -7.90 -11.58
N LEU A 8 9.90 -6.83 -10.76
CA LEU A 8 8.77 -6.17 -10.11
C LEU A 8 8.06 -5.19 -11.05
N ILE A 9 8.84 -4.61 -11.97
CA ILE A 9 8.33 -3.63 -12.93
C ILE A 9 7.69 -4.34 -14.13
N ALA A 10 8.24 -5.49 -14.53
CA ALA A 10 7.66 -6.28 -15.60
C ALA A 10 6.30 -6.83 -15.17
N ALA A 11 5.23 -6.25 -15.74
CA ALA A 11 3.92 -6.88 -15.67
C ALA A 11 3.97 -8.27 -16.31
N PRO A 12 3.23 -9.26 -15.79
CA PRO A 12 3.09 -10.53 -16.48
C PRO A 12 2.50 -10.26 -17.87
N ALA A 13 3.27 -10.58 -18.91
CA ALA A 13 2.95 -10.38 -20.33
C ALA A 13 2.34 -8.99 -20.60
N ALA A 14 3.19 -8.01 -20.87
CA ALA A 14 2.75 -6.72 -21.38
C ALA A 14 1.79 -6.95 -22.56
N ALA A 15 0.70 -6.18 -22.63
CA ALA A 15 -0.14 -6.19 -23.81
C ALA A 15 0.70 -5.74 -25.00
N SER A 16 0.98 -6.63 -25.92
CA SER A 16 1.47 -6.21 -27.23
C SER A 16 0.32 -5.48 -27.91
N GLY A 17 0.50 -4.19 -28.17
CA GLY A 17 -0.50 -3.42 -28.89
C GLY A 17 -0.58 -1.97 -28.42
N ARG A 18 -1.44 -1.24 -29.13
CA ARG A 18 -1.67 0.19 -28.92
C ARG A 18 -3.10 0.40 -28.44
N LEU A 19 -3.26 1.15 -27.34
CA LEU A 19 -4.56 1.61 -26.85
C LEU A 19 -4.62 3.14 -26.94
N TRP A 20 -5.76 3.66 -27.38
CA TRP A 20 -6.09 5.07 -27.33
C TRP A 20 -7.31 5.25 -26.43
N LEU A 21 -7.06 5.64 -25.18
CA LEU A 21 -8.11 5.96 -24.19
C LEU A 21 -8.48 7.42 -24.41
N THR A 22 -9.72 7.73 -24.75
CA THR A 22 -10.16 9.09 -25.10
C THR A 22 -11.40 9.53 -24.34
N GLY A 23 -11.59 10.85 -24.23
CA GLY A 23 -12.76 11.46 -23.61
C GLY A 23 -12.68 11.60 -22.07
N ALA A 24 -11.57 11.18 -21.46
CA ALA A 24 -11.42 11.16 -20.01
C ALA A 24 -11.28 12.55 -19.40
N ARG A 25 -11.76 12.68 -18.15
CA ARG A 25 -11.30 13.69 -17.19
C ARG A 25 -10.08 13.11 -16.48
N LEU A 26 -8.93 13.75 -16.57
CA LEU A 26 -7.67 13.22 -16.04
C LEU A 26 -7.33 13.82 -14.68
N PHE A 27 -7.17 12.95 -13.66
CA PHE A 27 -6.37 13.19 -12.47
C PHE A 27 -5.00 12.55 -12.69
N ASP A 28 -3.94 13.36 -12.83
CA ASP A 28 -2.63 12.84 -13.22
C ASP A 28 -1.79 12.28 -12.04
N GLY A 29 -2.28 12.37 -10.81
CA GLY A 29 -1.58 11.92 -9.59
C GLY A 29 -0.65 12.98 -8.97
N THR A 30 -0.56 14.19 -9.53
CA THR A 30 0.30 15.26 -8.98
C THR A 30 -0.40 16.17 -7.98
N GLY A 31 -1.72 16.05 -7.86
CA GLY A 31 -2.56 16.97 -7.08
C GLY A 31 -3.03 18.19 -7.89
N ALA A 32 -2.69 18.26 -9.16
CA ALA A 32 -3.23 19.27 -10.07
C ALA A 32 -4.76 19.08 -10.26
N PRO A 33 -5.51 20.13 -10.59
CA PRO A 33 -6.93 20.02 -10.92
C PRO A 33 -7.18 19.04 -12.07
N LEU A 34 -8.38 18.46 -12.11
CA LEU A 34 -8.80 17.60 -13.22
C LEU A 34 -8.62 18.33 -14.57
N ARG A 35 -8.05 17.61 -15.54
CA ARG A 35 -7.94 18.08 -16.91
C ARG A 35 -8.99 17.37 -17.76
N ASP A 36 -9.94 18.13 -18.28
CA ASP A 36 -10.99 17.63 -19.16
C ASP A 36 -10.47 17.25 -20.55
N SER A 37 -11.29 16.49 -21.29
CA SER A 37 -11.05 16.16 -22.69
C SER A 37 -9.65 15.60 -22.96
N THR A 38 -9.20 14.68 -22.13
CA THR A 38 -7.86 14.08 -22.26
C THR A 38 -7.92 12.74 -23.00
N ALA A 39 -6.87 12.47 -23.77
CA ALA A 39 -6.60 11.16 -24.36
C ALA A 39 -5.22 10.63 -23.96
N ILE A 40 -5.10 9.31 -23.82
CA ILE A 40 -3.87 8.63 -23.45
C ILE A 40 -3.52 7.58 -24.49
N LEU A 41 -2.33 7.68 -25.08
CA LEU A 41 -1.75 6.61 -25.89
C LEU A 41 -0.93 5.69 -25.03
N VAL A 42 -1.32 4.43 -25.00
CA VAL A 42 -0.55 3.34 -24.38
C VAL A 42 0.00 2.44 -25.47
N GLU A 43 1.30 2.15 -25.46
CA GLU A 43 1.95 1.18 -26.33
C GLU A 43 2.83 0.25 -25.51
N ASP A 44 2.65 -1.03 -25.68
CA ASP A 44 3.42 -2.08 -25.00
C ASP A 44 3.46 -1.87 -23.46
N GLY A 45 2.33 -1.47 -22.90
CA GLY A 45 2.17 -1.25 -21.47
C GLY A 45 2.70 0.08 -20.92
N ILE A 46 3.25 0.94 -21.78
CA ILE A 46 3.83 2.23 -21.41
C ILE A 46 2.94 3.38 -21.92
N ILE A 47 2.77 4.41 -21.11
CA ILE A 47 2.15 5.67 -21.52
C ILE A 47 3.11 6.37 -22.45
N ARG A 48 2.74 6.49 -23.72
CA ARG A 48 3.57 7.13 -24.74
C ARG A 48 3.23 8.59 -24.97
N ARG A 49 1.97 8.94 -24.73
CA ARG A 49 1.53 10.33 -24.91
C ARG A 49 0.30 10.62 -24.08
N VAL A 50 0.28 11.82 -23.52
CA VAL A 50 -0.89 12.44 -22.89
C VAL A 50 -1.33 13.58 -23.79
N ALA A 51 -2.51 13.47 -24.39
CA ALA A 51 -2.97 14.29 -25.51
C ALA A 51 -4.35 14.92 -25.24
N ASP A 52 -4.81 15.77 -26.13
CA ASP A 52 -6.17 16.27 -26.18
C ASP A 52 -7.11 15.21 -26.83
N ALA A 53 -8.30 15.01 -26.29
CA ALA A 53 -9.27 14.05 -26.82
C ALA A 53 -9.75 14.38 -28.24
N ARG A 54 -9.57 15.62 -28.70
CA ARG A 54 -9.87 16.04 -30.08
C ARG A 54 -8.84 15.55 -31.10
N GLU A 55 -7.69 15.08 -30.64
CA GLU A 55 -6.69 14.49 -31.54
C GLU A 55 -7.19 13.18 -32.12
N ARG A 56 -6.82 12.93 -33.38
CA ARG A 56 -7.18 11.67 -34.05
C ARG A 56 -6.50 10.49 -33.37
N CYS A 57 -7.26 9.41 -33.18
CA CYS A 57 -6.71 8.13 -32.77
C CYS A 57 -5.58 7.71 -33.73
N PRO A 58 -4.38 7.39 -33.21
CA PRO A 58 -3.26 6.93 -34.05
C PRO A 58 -3.61 5.64 -34.78
N ASP A 59 -3.12 5.52 -36.03
CA ASP A 59 -3.36 4.34 -36.86
C ASP A 59 -2.85 3.07 -36.16
N GLY A 60 -3.67 2.01 -36.16
CA GLY A 60 -3.37 0.73 -35.52
C GLY A 60 -3.59 0.72 -33.99
N ALA A 61 -4.03 1.82 -33.38
CA ALA A 61 -4.41 1.82 -31.98
C ALA A 61 -5.88 1.42 -31.81
N ARG A 62 -6.16 0.59 -30.81
CA ARG A 62 -7.52 0.27 -30.40
C ARG A 62 -8.12 1.46 -29.65
N LEU A 63 -9.19 2.02 -30.17
CA LEU A 63 -9.92 3.10 -29.53
C LEU A 63 -10.72 2.56 -28.35
N VAL A 64 -10.64 3.23 -27.21
CA VAL A 64 -11.49 3.02 -26.04
C VAL A 64 -12.03 4.39 -25.62
N ASP A 65 -13.31 4.58 -25.82
CA ASP A 65 -14.02 5.78 -25.36
C ASP A 65 -14.30 5.63 -23.85
N VAL A 66 -13.65 6.48 -23.06
CA VAL A 66 -13.78 6.52 -21.60
C VAL A 66 -15.01 7.33 -21.19
N GLY A 67 -15.51 8.20 -22.08
CA GLY A 67 -16.55 9.16 -21.76
C GLY A 67 -16.08 10.18 -20.71
N GLU A 68 -17.01 10.76 -19.97
CA GLU A 68 -16.71 11.78 -18.94
C GLU A 68 -16.19 11.19 -17.61
N ARG A 69 -15.78 9.92 -17.59
CA ARG A 69 -15.23 9.27 -16.40
C ARG A 69 -13.86 9.83 -16.03
N VAL A 70 -13.51 9.70 -14.75
CA VAL A 70 -12.18 10.10 -14.31
C VAL A 70 -11.19 8.96 -14.54
N LEU A 71 -10.15 9.24 -15.32
CA LEU A 71 -8.97 8.40 -15.48
C LEU A 71 -7.90 8.89 -14.51
N MET A 72 -7.29 7.98 -13.77
CA MET A 72 -6.25 8.28 -12.78
C MET A 72 -5.23 7.14 -12.68
N PRO A 73 -4.07 7.36 -12.01
CA PRO A 73 -3.16 6.26 -11.71
C PRO A 73 -3.84 5.18 -10.89
N GLY A 74 -3.41 3.94 -11.06
CA GLY A 74 -3.82 2.84 -10.19
C GLY A 74 -3.47 3.12 -8.74
N LEU A 75 -4.34 2.73 -7.82
CA LEU A 75 -4.15 2.92 -6.39
C LEU A 75 -3.01 2.03 -5.88
N THR A 76 -2.30 2.53 -4.88
CA THR A 76 -1.22 1.84 -4.19
C THR A 76 -1.51 1.79 -2.70
N ASP A 77 -1.45 0.60 -2.10
CA ASP A 77 -1.47 0.41 -0.65
C ASP A 77 -0.03 0.21 -0.15
N ALA A 78 0.51 1.22 0.54
CA ALA A 78 1.88 1.21 1.02
C ALA A 78 2.07 0.43 2.33
N HIS A 79 1.01 -0.08 2.94
CA HIS A 79 1.07 -0.90 4.15
C HIS A 79 -0.15 -1.81 4.27
N THR A 80 0.04 -3.09 4.02
CA THR A 80 -1.00 -4.10 4.20
C THR A 80 -0.39 -5.41 4.71
N HIS A 81 -1.26 -6.36 5.13
CA HIS A 81 -0.90 -7.68 5.60
C HIS A 81 -1.63 -8.78 4.83
N ALA A 82 -1.58 -8.72 3.50
CA ALA A 82 -2.13 -9.75 2.61
C ALA A 82 -1.46 -11.12 2.89
N SER A 83 -2.18 -12.02 3.52
CA SER A 83 -1.63 -13.31 4.00
C SER A 83 -2.50 -14.53 3.68
N GLY A 84 -3.65 -14.32 3.01
CA GLY A 84 -4.59 -15.41 2.75
C GLY A 84 -5.24 -15.97 4.02
N ARG A 85 -5.52 -15.08 4.99
CA ARG A 85 -6.21 -15.46 6.21
C ARG A 85 -7.58 -16.04 5.88
N ILE A 86 -7.88 -17.22 6.42
CA ILE A 86 -9.19 -17.84 6.28
C ILE A 86 -10.20 -17.04 7.13
N PRO A 87 -11.27 -16.48 6.54
CA PRO A 87 -12.28 -15.75 7.29
C PRO A 87 -12.89 -16.61 8.39
N HIS A 88 -13.14 -16.05 9.56
CA HIS A 88 -13.80 -16.77 10.66
C HIS A 88 -15.16 -17.34 10.27
N THR A 89 -15.88 -16.63 9.41
CA THR A 89 -17.18 -17.05 8.86
C THR A 89 -17.09 -18.28 7.94
N ALA A 90 -15.89 -18.52 7.35
CA ALA A 90 -15.64 -19.69 6.51
C ALA A 90 -15.13 -20.92 7.29
N LYS A 91 -14.85 -20.77 8.59
CA LYS A 91 -14.43 -21.88 9.44
C LYS A 91 -15.66 -22.77 9.73
N GLY A 92 -15.73 -23.89 8.99
CA GLY A 92 -16.66 -24.98 9.31
C GLY A 92 -16.17 -25.83 10.49
N ALA A 93 -16.80 -26.98 10.68
CA ALA A 93 -16.40 -27.96 11.71
C ALA A 93 -15.06 -28.68 11.38
N GLU A 94 -14.54 -28.52 10.18
CA GLU A 94 -13.32 -29.17 9.73
C GLU A 94 -12.10 -28.24 9.90
N GLU A 95 -10.98 -28.84 10.33
CA GLU A 95 -9.69 -28.17 10.35
C GLU A 95 -9.25 -27.85 8.89
N PRO A 96 -8.79 -26.60 8.62
CA PRO A 96 -8.33 -26.24 7.28
C PRO A 96 -7.15 -27.10 6.84
N LEU A 97 -7.22 -27.66 5.63
CA LEU A 97 -6.11 -28.41 5.06
C LEU A 97 -4.88 -27.52 4.81
N PRO A 98 -3.66 -28.07 4.92
CA PRO A 98 -2.44 -27.35 4.59
C PRO A 98 -2.51 -26.74 3.18
N GLY A 99 -2.10 -25.48 3.06
CA GLY A 99 -2.06 -24.78 1.77
C GLY A 99 -3.36 -24.07 1.36
N ILE A 100 -4.48 -24.27 2.06
CA ILE A 100 -5.75 -23.59 1.71
C ILE A 100 -5.61 -22.05 1.76
N GLY A 101 -4.77 -21.51 2.63
CA GLY A 101 -4.49 -20.08 2.72
C GLY A 101 -4.00 -19.48 1.40
N ALA A 102 -3.29 -20.24 0.57
CA ALA A 102 -2.85 -19.78 -0.74
C ALA A 102 -4.03 -19.47 -1.69
N HIS A 103 -5.12 -20.22 -1.59
CA HIS A 103 -6.34 -19.97 -2.38
C HIS A 103 -7.07 -18.70 -1.91
N PHE A 104 -7.11 -18.47 -0.58
CA PHE A 104 -7.65 -17.22 -0.04
C PHE A 104 -6.78 -16.03 -0.42
N LEU A 105 -5.45 -16.14 -0.36
CA LEU A 105 -4.56 -15.09 -0.81
C LEU A 105 -4.73 -14.78 -2.30
N GLN A 106 -4.89 -15.81 -3.13
CA GLN A 106 -5.16 -15.61 -4.56
C GLN A 106 -6.48 -14.84 -4.79
N ALA A 107 -7.54 -15.16 -4.05
CA ALA A 107 -8.81 -14.45 -4.14
C ALA A 107 -8.65 -13.00 -3.67
N GLU A 108 -8.04 -12.79 -2.52
CA GLU A 108 -7.72 -11.47 -1.96
C GLU A 108 -6.95 -10.59 -2.95
N LEU A 109 -5.88 -11.14 -3.57
CA LEU A 109 -5.09 -10.40 -4.56
C LEU A 109 -5.88 -10.03 -5.83
N ARG A 110 -6.86 -10.85 -6.25
CA ARG A 110 -7.77 -10.48 -7.34
C ARG A 110 -8.72 -9.37 -6.94
N ASP A 111 -9.18 -9.38 -5.70
CA ASP A 111 -10.10 -8.36 -5.19
C ASP A 111 -9.40 -7.01 -5.06
N TYR A 112 -8.13 -6.92 -4.70
CA TYR A 112 -7.37 -5.67 -4.79
C TYR A 112 -7.50 -5.02 -6.19
N LEU A 113 -7.35 -5.80 -7.26
CA LEU A 113 -7.54 -5.27 -8.63
C LEU A 113 -8.97 -4.78 -8.88
N ARG A 114 -9.98 -5.45 -8.33
CA ARG A 114 -11.39 -5.03 -8.47
C ARG A 114 -11.66 -3.66 -7.84
N PHE A 115 -10.96 -3.33 -6.76
CA PHE A 115 -10.99 -2.02 -6.11
C PHE A 115 -10.02 -1.01 -6.72
N GLY A 116 -9.40 -1.32 -7.86
CA GLY A 116 -8.48 -0.41 -8.55
C GLY A 116 -7.08 -0.32 -7.93
N VAL A 117 -6.76 -1.18 -6.97
CA VAL A 117 -5.44 -1.24 -6.34
C VAL A 117 -4.51 -2.07 -7.20
N THR A 118 -3.56 -1.41 -7.87
CA THR A 118 -2.62 -2.06 -8.81
C THR A 118 -1.29 -2.43 -8.18
N THR A 119 -0.99 -1.87 -7.00
CA THR A 119 0.27 -2.13 -6.27
C THR A 119 0.01 -2.21 -4.77
N ILE A 120 0.63 -3.18 -4.09
CA ILE A 120 0.58 -3.33 -2.63
C ILE A 120 1.96 -3.59 -2.05
N ARG A 121 2.20 -3.10 -0.84
CA ARG A 121 3.38 -3.39 -0.01
C ARG A 121 2.96 -4.18 1.22
N VAL A 122 3.29 -5.49 1.25
CA VAL A 122 3.00 -6.39 2.37
C VAL A 122 4.08 -6.23 3.44
N CYS A 123 3.70 -5.62 4.56
CA CYS A 123 4.59 -5.24 5.66
C CYS A 123 4.78 -6.34 6.71
N GLY A 124 4.56 -7.58 6.34
CA GLY A 124 4.74 -8.79 7.13
C GLY A 124 3.62 -9.78 6.87
N SER A 125 3.95 -11.06 6.89
CA SER A 125 2.99 -12.15 6.71
C SER A 125 3.47 -13.41 7.42
N GLN A 126 2.54 -14.32 7.69
CA GLN A 126 2.90 -15.65 8.14
C GLN A 126 3.55 -16.43 7.00
N GLY A 127 4.75 -16.96 7.23
CA GLY A 127 5.51 -17.72 6.24
C GLY A 127 5.86 -16.93 4.97
N GLU A 128 5.96 -17.64 3.86
CA GLU A 128 6.39 -17.11 2.56
C GLU A 128 5.22 -16.91 1.56
N ALA A 129 3.98 -16.83 2.05
CA ALA A 129 2.80 -16.79 1.18
C ALA A 129 2.83 -15.64 0.14
N PRO A 130 3.22 -14.38 0.47
CA PRO A 130 3.33 -13.31 -0.52
C PRO A 130 4.41 -13.58 -1.59
N GLN A 131 5.57 -14.14 -1.22
CA GLN A 131 6.64 -14.49 -2.15
C GLN A 131 6.18 -15.59 -3.11
N GLN A 132 5.49 -16.61 -2.59
CA GLN A 132 4.91 -17.71 -3.38
C GLN A 132 3.83 -17.20 -4.35
N ALA A 133 2.93 -16.32 -3.88
CA ALA A 133 1.91 -15.69 -4.71
C ALA A 133 2.54 -14.85 -5.84
N ARG A 134 3.56 -14.05 -5.52
CA ARG A 134 4.32 -13.27 -6.51
C ARG A 134 4.98 -14.18 -7.55
N GLN A 135 5.58 -15.27 -7.13
CA GLN A 135 6.17 -16.25 -8.05
C GLN A 135 5.11 -16.90 -8.95
N ALA A 136 3.96 -17.28 -8.38
CA ALA A 136 2.84 -17.84 -9.14
C ALA A 136 2.30 -16.85 -10.18
N MET A 137 2.16 -15.57 -9.82
CA MET A 137 1.79 -14.50 -10.76
C MET A 137 2.83 -14.35 -11.89
N ARG A 138 4.12 -14.42 -11.58
CA ARG A 138 5.19 -14.38 -12.60
C ARG A 138 5.16 -15.55 -13.56
N TYR A 139 4.72 -16.71 -13.10
CA TYR A 139 4.50 -17.90 -13.95
C TYR A 139 3.15 -17.89 -14.67
N GLY A 140 2.34 -16.86 -14.48
CA GLY A 140 1.05 -16.71 -15.15
C GLY A 140 -0.09 -17.55 -14.58
N ALA A 141 0.06 -18.08 -13.36
CA ALA A 141 -0.99 -18.87 -12.72
C ALA A 141 -2.26 -18.06 -12.44
N PHE A 142 -2.10 -16.80 -12.07
CA PHE A 142 -3.20 -15.85 -11.87
C PHE A 142 -2.68 -14.41 -11.98
N ARG A 143 -3.60 -13.44 -11.99
CA ARG A 143 -3.29 -12.00 -11.95
C ARG A 143 -3.64 -11.43 -10.59
N GLY A 144 -2.81 -10.52 -10.11
CA GLY A 144 -2.96 -9.74 -8.89
C GLY A 144 -2.23 -8.40 -9.00
N PRO A 145 -2.27 -7.54 -7.98
CA PRO A 145 -1.51 -6.31 -7.94
C PRO A 145 0.00 -6.58 -7.98
N ARG A 146 0.79 -5.59 -8.37
CA ARG A 146 2.24 -5.62 -8.12
C ARG A 146 2.45 -5.76 -6.62
N LEU A 147 3.18 -6.79 -6.21
CA LEU A 147 3.31 -7.18 -4.81
C LEU A 147 4.76 -7.03 -4.35
N LEU A 148 4.99 -6.11 -3.38
CA LEU A 148 6.24 -5.98 -2.65
C LEU A 148 6.08 -6.64 -1.28
N THR A 149 7.13 -7.27 -0.78
CA THR A 149 7.13 -7.93 0.53
C THR A 149 8.45 -7.75 1.26
N CYS A 150 8.40 -7.62 2.59
CA CYS A 150 9.59 -7.58 3.44
C CYS A 150 10.08 -8.98 3.85
N GLY A 151 9.35 -10.04 3.51
CA GLY A 151 9.55 -11.32 4.17
C GLY A 151 9.08 -11.26 5.63
N LYS A 152 9.94 -11.64 6.56
CA LYS A 152 9.68 -11.50 8.00
C LYS A 152 10.08 -10.11 8.49
N ILE A 153 9.35 -9.62 9.47
CA ILE A 153 9.67 -8.36 10.16
C ILE A 153 10.86 -8.61 11.09
N VAL A 154 11.88 -7.77 11.02
CA VAL A 154 13.01 -7.80 11.96
C VAL A 154 12.57 -7.13 13.27
N SER A 155 12.71 -7.82 14.39
CA SER A 155 12.29 -7.37 15.71
C SER A 155 13.31 -7.77 16.77
N ALA A 156 13.40 -7.03 17.87
CA ALA A 156 14.04 -7.53 19.07
C ALA A 156 13.26 -8.71 19.67
N THR A 157 13.90 -9.54 20.50
CA THR A 157 13.21 -10.55 21.30
C THR A 157 12.29 -9.86 22.31
N ALA A 158 10.98 -9.95 22.07
CA ALA A 158 9.94 -9.26 22.84
C ALA A 158 8.63 -10.08 22.86
N PRO A 159 7.65 -9.71 23.70
CA PRO A 159 6.35 -10.40 23.73
C PRO A 159 5.66 -10.51 22.38
N GLY A 160 5.85 -9.54 21.48
CA GLY A 160 5.32 -9.56 20.10
C GLY A 160 5.76 -10.77 19.31
N GLY A 161 7.01 -11.22 19.43
CA GLY A 161 7.48 -12.42 18.75
C GLY A 161 6.70 -13.67 19.10
N ARG A 162 6.26 -13.79 20.36
CA ARG A 162 5.40 -14.89 20.80
C ARG A 162 3.98 -14.80 20.23
N PHE A 163 3.47 -13.57 20.08
CA PHE A 163 2.11 -13.33 19.55
C PHE A 163 2.06 -13.49 18.01
N TYR A 164 3.01 -12.86 17.31
CA TYR A 164 3.05 -12.85 15.85
C TYR A 164 3.76 -14.07 15.24
N GLY A 165 4.56 -14.80 16.04
CA GLY A 165 5.18 -16.05 15.65
C GLY A 165 6.05 -15.94 14.40
N ASP A 166 5.76 -16.74 13.38
CA ASP A 166 6.55 -16.82 12.16
C ASP A 166 6.55 -15.54 11.29
N MET A 167 5.74 -14.55 11.62
CA MET A 167 5.80 -13.22 10.98
C MET A 167 7.07 -12.46 11.36
N TYR A 168 7.66 -12.75 12.53
CA TYR A 168 8.85 -12.07 13.04
C TYR A 168 10.13 -12.89 12.84
N ARG A 169 11.22 -12.18 12.58
CA ARG A 169 12.60 -12.65 12.73
C ARG A 169 13.18 -11.90 13.93
N GLU A 170 13.06 -12.51 15.11
CA GLU A 170 13.65 -11.96 16.33
C GLU A 170 15.19 -12.01 16.25
N ALA A 171 15.84 -10.92 16.62
CA ALA A 171 17.29 -10.76 16.60
C ALA A 171 17.74 -9.78 17.67
N ASP A 172 18.81 -10.11 18.36
CA ASP A 172 19.39 -9.31 19.44
C ASP A 172 20.87 -9.05 19.17
N GLY A 173 21.27 -7.80 19.36
CA GLY A 173 22.61 -7.31 19.07
C GLY A 173 22.88 -7.03 17.60
N PRO A 174 23.81 -6.10 17.33
CA PRO A 174 24.09 -5.61 15.97
C PRO A 174 24.42 -6.70 14.94
N ASP A 175 25.14 -7.75 15.34
CA ASP A 175 25.56 -8.81 14.41
C ASP A 175 24.41 -9.72 14.02
N ASP A 176 23.49 -10.04 14.95
CA ASP A 176 22.32 -10.85 14.62
C ASP A 176 21.27 -10.05 13.85
N ILE A 177 21.07 -8.77 14.18
CA ILE A 177 20.27 -7.83 13.38
C ILE A 177 20.80 -7.76 11.93
N ARG A 178 22.11 -7.61 11.72
CA ARG A 178 22.73 -7.63 10.38
C ARG A 178 22.43 -8.93 9.64
N ARG A 179 22.51 -10.04 10.35
CA ARG A 179 22.17 -11.36 9.78
C ARG A 179 20.70 -11.44 9.40
N ALA A 180 19.79 -10.99 10.30
CA ALA A 180 18.35 -10.99 10.05
C ALA A 180 17.97 -10.19 8.80
N VAL A 181 18.54 -8.98 8.63
CA VAL A 181 18.37 -8.16 7.41
C VAL A 181 18.79 -8.92 6.15
N ARG A 182 20.00 -9.52 6.18
CA ARG A 182 20.51 -10.30 5.03
C ARG A 182 19.67 -11.54 4.72
N GLU A 183 19.12 -12.18 5.74
CA GLU A 183 18.22 -13.33 5.60
C GLU A 183 16.96 -12.94 4.83
N GLN A 184 16.33 -11.79 5.15
CA GLN A 184 15.15 -11.32 4.41
C GLN A 184 15.48 -10.98 2.96
N ILE A 185 16.59 -10.28 2.73
CA ILE A 185 17.05 -9.97 1.36
C ILE A 185 17.32 -11.25 0.57
N ARG A 186 17.97 -12.25 1.17
CA ARG A 186 18.20 -13.56 0.54
C ARG A 186 16.92 -14.29 0.23
N ALA A 187 15.89 -14.17 1.09
CA ALA A 187 14.57 -14.74 0.88
C ALA A 187 13.74 -14.01 -0.20
N GLY A 188 14.28 -12.94 -0.80
CA GLY A 188 13.63 -12.20 -1.87
C GLY A 188 12.75 -11.05 -1.40
N ALA A 189 13.03 -10.48 -0.23
CA ALA A 189 12.40 -9.25 0.21
C ALA A 189 12.72 -8.08 -0.73
N ASP A 190 11.78 -7.16 -0.89
CA ASP A 190 11.90 -5.95 -1.72
C ASP A 190 12.32 -4.74 -0.88
N PHE A 191 12.06 -4.80 0.41
CA PHE A 191 12.42 -3.81 1.42
C PHE A 191 12.61 -4.50 2.78
N VAL A 192 13.13 -3.80 3.76
CA VAL A 192 13.27 -4.30 5.14
C VAL A 192 12.18 -3.66 6.00
N LYS A 193 11.44 -4.46 6.74
CA LYS A 193 10.53 -3.99 7.80
C LYS A 193 11.14 -4.28 9.15
N VAL A 194 11.09 -3.28 10.03
CA VAL A 194 11.60 -3.37 11.41
C VAL A 194 10.55 -2.90 12.41
N MET A 195 10.52 -3.52 13.60
CA MET A 195 9.79 -3.04 14.76
C MET A 195 10.72 -2.16 15.60
N THR A 196 10.40 -0.88 15.74
CA THR A 196 11.15 -0.01 16.66
C THR A 196 10.51 0.04 18.03
N THR A 197 9.20 -0.18 18.09
CA THR A 197 8.41 -0.30 19.32
C THR A 197 7.62 -1.60 19.32
N GLY A 198 6.96 -1.92 20.43
CA GLY A 198 5.90 -2.90 20.47
C GLY A 198 4.68 -2.49 19.64
N ALA A 199 3.75 -3.43 19.42
CA ALA A 199 2.52 -3.21 18.69
C ALA A 199 1.30 -3.26 19.64
N ARG A 200 0.36 -2.32 19.46
CA ARG A 200 -0.84 -2.20 20.30
C ARG A 200 -1.86 -3.32 20.12
N SER A 201 -1.72 -4.13 19.11
CA SER A 201 -2.57 -5.31 18.91
C SER A 201 -2.23 -6.47 19.84
N ASN A 202 -1.24 -6.32 20.71
CA ASN A 202 -0.83 -7.31 21.70
C ASN A 202 -0.90 -6.74 23.13
N GLU A 203 -1.78 -7.29 23.97
CA GLU A 203 -1.97 -6.83 25.35
C GLU A 203 -0.76 -7.06 26.28
N LEU A 204 0.19 -7.92 25.86
CA LEU A 204 1.40 -8.24 26.64
C LEU A 204 2.58 -7.31 26.30
N GLU A 205 2.40 -6.37 25.37
CA GLU A 205 3.47 -5.55 24.84
C GLU A 205 3.18 -4.06 25.08
N ASP A 206 4.18 -3.35 25.59
CA ASP A 206 4.11 -1.90 25.70
C ASP A 206 4.59 -1.29 24.36
N PRO A 207 3.73 -0.56 23.65
CA PRO A 207 4.09 0.05 22.37
C PRO A 207 4.81 1.39 22.50
N GLU A 208 5.01 1.93 23.70
CA GLU A 208 5.62 3.25 23.87
C GLU A 208 7.16 3.22 23.81
N PRO A 209 7.86 2.29 24.53
CA PRO A 209 9.31 2.33 24.58
C PRO A 209 9.97 1.84 23.27
N LEU A 210 11.15 2.36 22.99
CA LEU A 210 12.03 1.81 21.98
C LEU A 210 12.46 0.39 22.38
N GLN A 211 12.20 -0.60 21.52
CA GLN A 211 12.58 -2.00 21.75
C GLN A 211 13.98 -2.33 21.25
N LEU A 212 14.38 -1.77 20.10
CA LEU A 212 15.74 -1.89 19.60
C LEU A 212 16.64 -0.86 20.24
N THR A 213 17.85 -1.24 20.58
CA THR A 213 18.88 -0.26 20.92
C THR A 213 19.27 0.58 19.69
N GLU A 214 19.74 1.80 19.90
CA GLU A 214 20.18 2.64 18.79
C GLU A 214 21.25 1.98 17.89
N PRO A 215 22.28 1.24 18.42
CA PRO A 215 23.22 0.51 17.57
C PRO A 215 22.58 -0.57 16.71
N GLU A 216 21.53 -1.24 17.20
CA GLU A 216 20.78 -2.25 16.43
C GLU A 216 20.00 -1.59 15.28
N LEU A 217 19.30 -0.51 15.55
CA LEU A 217 18.54 0.22 14.52
C LEU A 217 19.48 0.84 13.47
N ALA A 218 20.63 1.39 13.89
CA ALA A 218 21.66 1.88 12.97
C ALA A 218 22.12 0.79 11.99
N VAL A 219 22.31 -0.43 12.47
CA VAL A 219 22.71 -1.56 11.62
C VAL A 219 21.61 -1.95 10.63
N VAL A 220 20.32 -1.86 11.01
CA VAL A 220 19.21 -2.12 10.05
C VAL A 220 19.34 -1.20 8.84
N THR A 221 19.41 0.10 9.07
CA THR A 221 19.46 1.11 7.99
C THR A 221 20.77 1.05 7.21
N GLU A 222 21.91 0.96 7.89
CA GLU A 222 23.23 0.83 7.26
C GLU A 222 23.27 -0.36 6.29
N GLU A 223 22.86 -1.54 6.76
CA GLU A 223 22.94 -2.76 5.96
C GLU A 223 21.93 -2.76 4.80
N ALA A 224 20.69 -2.34 5.06
CA ALA A 224 19.66 -2.25 4.04
C ALA A 224 20.05 -1.24 2.95
N HIS A 225 20.41 -0.01 3.31
CA HIS A 225 20.77 1.05 2.37
C HIS A 225 22.04 0.74 1.60
N ARG A 226 23.06 0.17 2.25
CA ARG A 226 24.29 -0.29 1.58
C ARG A 226 24.02 -1.29 0.47
N LEU A 227 23.02 -2.14 0.66
CA LEU A 227 22.53 -3.10 -0.35
C LEU A 227 21.45 -2.48 -1.25
N GLY A 228 21.04 -1.17 -0.92
CA GLY A 228 20.10 -0.30 -1.58
C GLY A 228 18.65 -0.73 -1.39
N TYR A 229 18.29 -1.34 -0.30
CA TYR A 229 16.93 -1.61 0.11
C TYR A 229 16.42 -0.49 1.00
N ARG A 230 15.15 -0.13 0.85
CA ARG A 230 14.46 0.79 1.75
C ARG A 230 14.13 0.11 3.06
N VAL A 231 13.95 0.92 4.10
CA VAL A 231 13.54 0.48 5.44
C VAL A 231 12.21 1.12 5.81
N ALA A 232 11.25 0.28 6.20
CA ALA A 232 9.97 0.69 6.77
C ALA A 232 9.98 0.35 8.27
N ALA A 233 9.72 1.34 9.14
CA ALA A 233 9.74 1.15 10.58
C ALA A 233 8.32 1.22 11.17
N HIS A 234 7.89 0.15 11.84
CA HIS A 234 6.79 0.25 12.78
C HIS A 234 7.24 1.11 13.96
N ALA A 235 6.53 2.21 14.21
CA ALA A 235 6.86 3.15 15.28
C ALA A 235 5.57 3.77 15.83
N GLU A 236 5.09 3.25 16.95
CA GLU A 236 3.90 3.77 17.62
C GLU A 236 4.28 4.74 18.74
N GLY A 237 5.20 4.34 19.63
CA GLY A 237 5.71 5.21 20.69
C GLY A 237 6.63 6.31 20.14
N LEU A 238 6.66 7.42 20.85
CA LEU A 238 7.42 8.61 20.41
C LEU A 238 8.93 8.38 20.38
N ASP A 239 9.47 7.59 21.32
CA ASP A 239 10.89 7.24 21.35
C ASP A 239 11.29 6.40 20.13
N GLY A 240 10.44 5.45 19.72
CA GLY A 240 10.64 4.67 18.51
C GLY A 240 10.58 5.50 17.25
N CYS A 241 9.62 6.45 17.17
CA CYS A 241 9.56 7.42 16.07
C CYS A 241 10.83 8.27 16.00
N ALA A 242 11.29 8.82 17.13
CA ALA A 242 12.50 9.65 17.18
C ALA A 242 13.75 8.87 16.73
N ALA A 243 13.94 7.66 17.23
CA ALA A 243 15.04 6.81 16.82
C ALA A 243 14.99 6.45 15.33
N ALA A 244 13.81 6.05 14.82
CA ALA A 244 13.61 5.73 13.42
C ALA A 244 13.93 6.92 12.49
N ILE A 245 13.51 8.13 12.86
CA ILE A 245 13.79 9.36 12.12
C ILE A 245 15.30 9.65 12.14
N ALA A 246 15.94 9.60 13.33
CA ALA A 246 17.35 9.89 13.49
C ALA A 246 18.26 8.92 12.73
N HIS A 247 17.88 7.65 12.65
CA HIS A 247 18.63 6.63 11.91
C HIS A 247 18.27 6.53 10.43
N GLY A 248 17.41 7.42 9.93
CA GLY A 248 17.18 7.59 8.49
C GLY A 248 16.37 6.46 7.85
N VAL A 249 15.39 5.88 8.54
CA VAL A 249 14.45 4.97 7.88
C VAL A 249 13.67 5.71 6.80
N ASP A 250 13.22 5.02 5.76
CA ASP A 250 12.57 5.66 4.62
C ASP A 250 11.10 5.95 4.88
N THR A 251 10.40 5.07 5.59
CA THR A 251 8.99 5.27 5.94
C THR A 251 8.73 4.97 7.43
N ILE A 252 7.99 5.87 8.07
CA ILE A 252 7.46 5.70 9.43
C ILE A 252 6.03 5.20 9.30
N GLU A 253 5.78 4.01 9.79
CA GLU A 253 4.47 3.41 9.83
C GLU A 253 3.77 3.79 11.15
N HIS A 254 2.49 4.15 11.11
CA HIS A 254 1.67 4.62 12.23
C HIS A 254 2.04 6.03 12.70
N GLY A 255 3.22 6.23 13.26
CA GLY A 255 3.73 7.56 13.63
C GLY A 255 2.91 8.26 14.72
N MET A 256 2.50 7.51 15.76
CA MET A 256 1.72 8.06 16.86
C MET A 256 2.47 9.18 17.59
N TYR A 257 1.72 10.15 18.10
CA TYR A 257 2.22 11.25 18.91
C TYR A 257 3.23 12.21 18.24
N LEU A 258 3.59 12.05 16.98
CA LEU A 258 4.52 12.94 16.27
C LEU A 258 4.10 14.41 16.34
N HIS A 259 2.78 14.70 16.43
CA HIS A 259 2.27 16.06 16.60
C HIS A 259 2.76 16.76 17.89
N ARG A 260 3.25 15.99 18.88
CA ARG A 260 3.83 16.50 20.13
C ARG A 260 5.29 16.92 20.01
N ARG A 261 5.94 16.57 18.88
CA ARG A 261 7.35 16.84 18.58
C ARG A 261 7.50 17.46 17.18
N PRO A 262 7.19 18.76 17.03
CA PRO A 262 7.34 19.45 15.74
C PRO A 262 8.75 19.35 15.15
N ASP A 263 9.79 19.32 15.99
CA ASP A 263 11.17 19.12 15.60
C ASP A 263 11.42 17.80 14.84
N LEU A 264 10.74 16.71 15.23
CA LEU A 264 10.82 15.44 14.52
C LEU A 264 10.11 15.51 13.15
N LEU A 265 8.99 16.22 13.06
CA LEU A 265 8.30 16.42 11.78
C LEU A 265 9.13 17.29 10.82
N GLU A 266 9.79 18.33 11.33
CA GLU A 266 10.73 19.14 10.54
C GLU A 266 11.92 18.29 10.04
N ALA A 267 12.48 17.43 10.90
CA ALA A 267 13.54 16.50 10.52
C ALA A 267 13.09 15.51 9.43
N MET A 268 11.88 14.91 9.57
CA MET A 268 11.29 14.04 8.55
C MET A 268 11.13 14.75 7.20
N ALA A 269 10.58 15.96 7.22
CA ALA A 269 10.37 16.75 6.00
C ALA A 269 11.71 17.05 5.32
N ALA A 270 12.72 17.48 6.08
CA ALA A 270 14.06 17.78 5.58
C ALA A 270 14.77 16.55 5.01
N ALA A 271 14.59 15.38 5.62
CA ALA A 271 15.16 14.11 5.17
C ALA A 271 14.36 13.46 4.01
N GLY A 272 13.15 13.96 3.70
CA GLY A 272 12.28 13.40 2.69
C GLY A 272 11.65 12.05 3.09
N GLN A 273 11.63 11.73 4.38
CA GLN A 273 10.98 10.56 4.93
C GLN A 273 9.46 10.64 4.76
N VAL A 274 8.80 9.49 4.69
CA VAL A 274 7.35 9.41 4.44
C VAL A 274 6.63 8.88 5.66
N LEU A 275 5.50 9.52 6.03
CA LEU A 275 4.56 8.99 7.02
C LEU A 275 3.49 8.13 6.34
N VAL A 276 3.23 6.94 6.92
CA VAL A 276 2.13 6.05 6.54
C VAL A 276 1.21 5.87 7.74
N PRO A 277 0.11 6.64 7.88
CA PRO A 277 -0.63 6.78 9.13
C PRO A 277 -1.50 5.59 9.51
N THR A 278 -1.91 4.76 8.55
CA THR A 278 -2.65 3.49 8.77
C THR A 278 -3.87 3.60 9.69
N LEU A 279 -4.71 4.60 9.50
CA LEU A 279 -5.86 4.85 10.36
C LEU A 279 -6.83 3.67 10.41
N SER A 280 -6.94 2.92 9.31
CA SER A 280 -7.87 1.80 9.18
C SER A 280 -7.61 0.68 10.19
N GLY A 281 -6.36 0.38 10.49
CA GLY A 281 -6.02 -0.60 11.50
C GLY A 281 -6.59 -0.22 12.89
N TYR A 282 -6.50 1.07 13.26
CA TYR A 282 -7.02 1.55 14.54
C TYR A 282 -8.54 1.60 14.59
N TYR A 283 -9.20 1.98 13.50
CA TYR A 283 -10.66 1.89 13.38
C TYR A 283 -11.14 0.46 13.63
N TRP A 284 -10.46 -0.52 13.04
CA TRP A 284 -10.81 -1.92 13.20
C TRP A 284 -10.58 -2.41 14.63
N MET A 285 -9.44 -2.09 15.25
CA MET A 285 -9.14 -2.46 16.62
C MET A 285 -10.09 -1.80 17.65
N ALA A 286 -10.58 -0.60 17.35
CA ALA A 286 -11.55 0.11 18.16
C ALA A 286 -13.00 -0.43 18.03
N GLY A 287 -13.25 -1.41 17.15
CA GLY A 287 -14.60 -1.88 16.84
C GLY A 287 -15.44 -0.89 16.03
N LEU A 288 -14.78 0.09 15.40
CA LEU A 288 -15.39 1.12 14.56
C LEU A 288 -15.24 0.80 13.06
N GLY A 289 -14.81 -0.43 12.75
CA GLY A 289 -14.58 -0.89 11.38
C GLY A 289 -15.88 -1.10 10.62
N GLU A 290 -15.95 -0.68 9.36
CA GLU A 290 -17.02 -1.04 8.43
C GLU A 290 -16.56 -2.23 7.59
N ALA A 291 -17.48 -3.19 7.34
CA ALA A 291 -17.22 -4.27 6.41
C ALA A 291 -17.11 -3.71 4.97
N ILE A 292 -15.99 -3.99 4.29
CA ILE A 292 -15.72 -3.49 2.95
C ILE A 292 -16.60 -4.23 1.91
N ASP A 293 -16.72 -5.53 2.08
CA ASP A 293 -17.57 -6.41 1.28
C ASP A 293 -18.19 -7.45 2.24
N PRO A 294 -19.52 -7.57 2.30
CA PRO A 294 -20.19 -8.58 3.13
C PRO A 294 -19.71 -10.00 2.85
N ALA A 295 -19.23 -10.30 1.64
CA ALA A 295 -18.70 -11.61 1.26
C ALA A 295 -17.27 -11.85 1.78
N THR A 296 -16.51 -10.78 1.99
CA THR A 296 -15.14 -10.79 2.52
C THR A 296 -15.07 -10.21 3.93
N ALA A 297 -16.21 -9.77 4.49
CA ALA A 297 -16.31 -9.22 5.83
C ALA A 297 -15.65 -10.17 6.82
N GLN A 298 -14.46 -9.78 7.28
CA GLN A 298 -13.88 -10.41 8.47
C GLN A 298 -14.81 -10.03 9.61
N ALA A 299 -15.33 -11.04 10.32
CA ALA A 299 -15.99 -10.75 11.57
C ALA A 299 -15.04 -9.89 12.41
N GLU A 300 -15.55 -8.80 12.96
CA GLU A 300 -14.78 -7.97 13.87
C GLU A 300 -14.18 -8.90 14.94
N PRO A 301 -12.89 -8.84 15.22
CA PRO A 301 -12.35 -9.62 16.33
C PRO A 301 -13.02 -9.09 17.59
N GLU A 302 -13.37 -9.98 18.47
CA GLU A 302 -13.64 -9.61 19.85
C GLU A 302 -12.30 -9.15 20.48
N MET A 303 -11.96 -7.89 20.25
CA MET A 303 -10.78 -7.30 20.88
C MET A 303 -11.06 -7.16 22.38
N PRO A 304 -10.07 -7.48 23.23
CA PRO A 304 -10.17 -7.17 24.63
C PRO A 304 -10.53 -5.69 24.84
N PRO A 305 -11.48 -5.36 25.74
CA PRO A 305 -11.94 -3.97 25.89
C PRO A 305 -10.83 -2.96 26.11
N VAL A 306 -9.77 -3.34 26.82
CA VAL A 306 -8.59 -2.48 27.05
C VAL A 306 -7.88 -2.11 25.75
N LEU A 307 -7.80 -3.02 24.77
CA LEU A 307 -7.19 -2.76 23.49
C LEU A 307 -8.08 -1.89 22.60
N SER A 308 -9.41 -2.10 22.63
CA SER A 308 -10.37 -1.26 21.93
C SER A 308 -10.34 0.19 22.42
N GLU A 309 -10.37 0.40 23.74
CA GLU A 309 -10.26 1.74 24.36
C GLU A 309 -8.91 2.40 24.04
N LEU A 310 -7.82 1.62 24.01
CA LEU A 310 -6.50 2.11 23.62
C LEU A 310 -6.49 2.52 22.15
N ALA A 311 -7.08 1.72 21.27
CA ALA A 311 -7.17 1.99 19.85
C ALA A 311 -7.99 3.25 19.54
N GLU A 312 -9.11 3.49 20.23
CA GLU A 312 -9.89 4.73 20.11
C GLU A 312 -9.06 5.98 20.45
N ARG A 313 -8.32 5.93 21.58
CA ARG A 313 -7.42 7.04 21.96
C ARG A 313 -6.34 7.27 20.92
N ASN A 314 -5.74 6.19 20.41
CA ASN A 314 -4.65 6.28 19.46
C ASN A 314 -5.10 6.73 18.09
N LEU A 315 -6.33 6.45 17.69
CA LEU A 315 -6.91 6.99 16.47
C LEU A 315 -6.87 8.52 16.46
N ALA A 316 -7.23 9.15 17.58
CA ALA A 316 -7.17 10.62 17.72
C ALA A 316 -5.72 11.14 17.63
N GLU A 317 -4.77 10.44 18.28
CA GLU A 317 -3.33 10.78 18.27
C GLU A 317 -2.72 10.61 16.86
N GLY A 318 -3.00 9.49 16.19
CA GLY A 318 -2.54 9.23 14.81
C GLY A 318 -3.10 10.25 13.83
N ALA A 319 -4.39 10.57 13.94
CA ALA A 319 -5.02 11.61 13.12
C ALA A 319 -4.43 13.01 13.38
N ALA A 320 -4.10 13.33 14.64
CA ALA A 320 -3.41 14.58 14.97
C ALA A 320 -2.00 14.61 14.37
N SER A 321 -1.25 13.50 14.45
CA SER A 321 0.08 13.37 13.87
C SER A 321 0.05 13.49 12.34
N MET A 322 -0.93 12.89 11.67
CA MET A 322 -1.11 13.02 10.22
C MET A 322 -1.36 14.49 9.82
N ARG A 323 -2.22 15.23 10.56
CA ARG A 323 -2.45 16.65 10.29
C ARG A 323 -1.22 17.51 10.52
N ALA A 324 -0.49 17.25 11.60
CA ALA A 324 0.74 17.97 11.91
C ALA A 324 1.84 17.68 10.87
N ALA A 325 1.97 16.43 10.43
CA ALA A 325 2.88 16.03 9.37
C ALA A 325 2.59 16.77 8.05
N ARG A 326 1.29 16.86 7.66
CA ARG A 326 0.86 17.65 6.51
C ARG A 326 1.28 19.12 6.64
N GLN A 327 1.06 19.73 7.81
CA GLN A 327 1.41 21.14 8.05
C GLN A 327 2.92 21.39 8.01
N ALA A 328 3.71 20.43 8.46
CA ALA A 328 5.18 20.46 8.42
C ALA A 328 5.76 20.13 7.04
N GLY A 329 4.94 19.77 6.05
CA GLY A 329 5.39 19.39 4.71
C GLY A 329 5.97 17.98 4.60
N VAL A 330 5.72 17.13 5.60
CA VAL A 330 6.06 15.70 5.53
C VAL A 330 5.19 15.04 4.47
N LYS A 331 5.79 14.22 3.62
CA LYS A 331 5.07 13.40 2.65
C LYS A 331 4.23 12.34 3.37
N ILE A 332 2.97 12.21 2.96
CA ILE A 332 2.05 11.21 3.51
C ILE A 332 1.68 10.23 2.42
N ALA A 333 1.94 8.95 2.63
CA ALA A 333 1.49 7.87 1.76
C ALA A 333 0.32 7.12 2.39
N LEU A 334 -0.61 6.67 1.56
CA LEU A 334 -1.70 5.81 2.00
C LEU A 334 -1.17 4.39 2.28
N GLY A 335 -1.51 3.85 3.43
CA GLY A 335 -1.36 2.47 3.81
C GLY A 335 -2.48 2.09 4.76
N SER A 336 -3.15 0.99 4.52
CA SER A 336 -4.38 0.66 5.25
C SER A 336 -4.15 -0.14 6.53
N ASP A 337 -3.04 -0.86 6.62
CA ASP A 337 -2.73 -1.86 7.66
C ASP A 337 -3.82 -2.96 7.77
N MET A 338 -4.61 -3.07 6.71
CA MET A 338 -5.74 -3.98 6.58
C MET A 338 -5.80 -4.55 5.16
N SER A 339 -6.34 -5.75 5.01
CA SER A 339 -6.63 -6.29 3.67
C SER A 339 -7.79 -5.53 3.03
N LEU A 340 -7.63 -5.12 1.76
CA LEU A 340 -8.67 -4.52 0.91
C LEU A 340 -9.26 -3.19 1.43
N ALA A 341 -8.59 -2.48 2.34
CA ALA A 341 -9.15 -1.31 3.03
C ALA A 341 -8.75 0.04 2.41
N VAL A 342 -8.15 0.08 1.22
CA VAL A 342 -7.69 1.33 0.59
C VAL A 342 -8.80 2.39 0.48
N GLY A 343 -10.00 1.99 0.03
CA GLY A 343 -11.12 2.91 -0.09
C GLY A 343 -11.60 3.45 1.26
N LEU A 344 -11.54 2.64 2.33
CA LEU A 344 -11.85 3.09 3.68
C LEU A 344 -10.75 4.03 4.21
N GLU A 345 -9.48 3.69 4.00
CA GLU A 345 -8.37 4.57 4.40
C GLU A 345 -8.48 5.94 3.73
N ILE A 346 -8.82 5.99 2.44
CA ILE A 346 -9.12 7.24 1.71
C ILE A 346 -10.18 8.06 2.45
N GLN A 347 -11.31 7.45 2.81
CA GLN A 347 -12.40 8.14 3.51
C GLN A 347 -11.96 8.63 4.89
N ARG A 348 -11.20 7.83 5.65
CA ARG A 348 -10.71 8.16 6.98
C ARG A 348 -9.70 9.29 6.96
N MET A 349 -8.76 9.28 6.01
CA MET A 349 -7.83 10.38 5.83
C MET A 349 -8.55 11.70 5.50
N VAL A 350 -9.60 11.66 4.66
CA VAL A 350 -10.44 12.83 4.37
C VAL A 350 -11.22 13.27 5.62
N HIS A 351 -11.85 12.33 6.34
CA HIS A 351 -12.58 12.61 7.58
C HIS A 351 -11.68 13.31 8.61
N HIS A 352 -10.42 12.92 8.67
CA HIS A 352 -9.44 13.48 9.60
C HIS A 352 -8.66 14.69 9.07
N GLY A 353 -9.05 15.27 7.93
CA GLY A 353 -8.67 16.63 7.55
C GLY A 353 -7.75 16.79 6.36
N LEU A 354 -7.45 15.72 5.61
CA LEU A 354 -6.85 15.85 4.27
C LEU A 354 -7.94 16.14 3.24
N THR A 355 -7.61 16.92 2.22
CA THR A 355 -8.51 17.10 1.07
C THR A 355 -8.54 15.84 0.21
N PRO A 356 -9.62 15.58 -0.55
CA PRO A 356 -9.66 14.46 -1.49
C PRO A 356 -8.45 14.42 -2.44
N ALA A 357 -8.00 15.57 -2.96
CA ALA A 357 -6.84 15.64 -3.84
C ALA A 357 -5.55 15.18 -3.13
N GLU A 358 -5.32 15.62 -1.89
CA GLU A 358 -4.16 15.19 -1.10
C GLU A 358 -4.19 13.69 -0.82
N VAL A 359 -5.36 13.14 -0.53
CA VAL A 359 -5.50 11.69 -0.29
C VAL A 359 -5.29 10.88 -1.56
N LEU A 360 -5.78 11.35 -2.71
CA LEU A 360 -5.50 10.68 -3.98
C LEU A 360 -4.02 10.74 -4.37
N VAL A 361 -3.31 11.84 -4.06
CA VAL A 361 -1.84 11.91 -4.17
C VAL A 361 -1.17 10.92 -3.22
N ALA A 362 -1.65 10.84 -1.96
CA ALA A 362 -1.14 9.87 -0.99
C ALA A 362 -1.32 8.42 -1.45
N ALA A 363 -2.44 8.11 -2.12
CA ALA A 363 -2.78 6.77 -2.62
C ALA A 363 -2.14 6.44 -3.99
N THR A 364 -1.44 7.38 -4.62
CA THR A 364 -0.85 7.20 -5.95
C THR A 364 0.63 7.60 -5.96
N SER A 365 0.96 8.85 -6.20
CA SER A 365 2.35 9.28 -6.40
C SER A 365 3.19 9.22 -5.12
N THR A 366 2.65 9.62 -3.96
CA THR A 366 3.43 9.54 -2.72
C THR A 366 3.61 8.08 -2.26
N ALA A 367 2.58 7.24 -2.41
CA ALA A 367 2.74 5.81 -2.14
C ALA A 367 3.79 5.19 -3.09
N ALA A 368 3.80 5.53 -4.37
CA ALA A 368 4.83 5.08 -5.29
C ALA A 368 6.24 5.52 -4.85
N GLN A 369 6.40 6.76 -4.36
CA GLN A 369 7.67 7.25 -3.79
C GLN A 369 8.08 6.46 -2.55
N ALA A 370 7.14 6.15 -1.64
CA ALA A 370 7.41 5.34 -0.46
C ALA A 370 7.95 3.94 -0.82
N LEU A 371 7.53 3.42 -1.98
CA LEU A 371 7.93 2.10 -2.49
C LEU A 371 9.16 2.14 -3.43
N ASP A 372 9.76 3.29 -3.71
CA ASP A 372 10.84 3.47 -4.71
C ASP A 372 10.41 3.08 -6.14
N LEU A 373 9.14 3.33 -6.48
CA LEU A 373 8.54 3.01 -7.77
C LEU A 373 8.05 4.25 -8.55
N ASP A 374 8.29 5.45 -8.06
CA ASP A 374 7.75 6.69 -8.62
C ASP A 374 8.30 7.03 -10.02
N GLU A 375 9.44 6.49 -10.42
CA GLU A 375 9.91 6.58 -11.80
C GLU A 375 9.01 5.77 -12.77
N HIS A 376 8.25 4.80 -12.27
CA HIS A 376 7.51 3.84 -13.09
C HIS A 376 5.99 3.96 -12.98
N ILE A 377 5.46 4.29 -11.81
CA ILE A 377 4.02 4.35 -11.52
C ILE A 377 3.66 5.60 -10.71
N GLY A 378 2.40 5.70 -10.29
CA GLY A 378 1.90 6.73 -9.36
C GLY A 378 1.48 8.04 -10.01
N THR A 379 1.88 8.31 -11.25
CA THR A 379 1.38 9.44 -12.03
C THR A 379 1.09 9.03 -13.48
N VAL A 380 0.15 9.74 -14.12
CA VAL A 380 -0.12 9.57 -15.56
C VAL A 380 0.81 10.50 -16.33
N ALA A 381 2.00 9.99 -16.68
CA ALA A 381 3.03 10.71 -17.40
C ALA A 381 3.67 9.83 -18.46
N GLU A 382 4.21 10.47 -19.51
CA GLU A 382 4.93 9.77 -20.58
C GLU A 382 6.14 9.02 -20.02
N GLY A 383 6.35 7.80 -20.53
CA GLY A 383 7.41 6.90 -20.07
C GLY A 383 7.04 5.99 -18.91
N LYS A 384 5.97 6.26 -18.19
CA LYS A 384 5.50 5.43 -17.08
C LYS A 384 4.65 4.24 -17.53
N LEU A 385 4.56 3.23 -16.68
CA LEU A 385 3.66 2.10 -16.89
C LEU A 385 2.20 2.56 -16.91
N ALA A 386 1.43 2.00 -17.80
CA ALA A 386 -0.01 2.24 -17.86
C ALA A 386 -0.75 1.41 -16.78
N ASP A 387 -0.40 1.66 -15.53
CA ASP A 387 -1.16 1.22 -14.36
C ASP A 387 -2.21 2.30 -14.08
N LEU A 388 -3.41 2.12 -14.61
CA LEU A 388 -4.44 3.13 -14.67
C LEU A 388 -5.76 2.56 -14.17
N ILE A 389 -6.57 3.42 -13.53
CA ILE A 389 -7.98 3.11 -13.25
C ILE A 389 -8.88 4.16 -13.87
N ILE A 390 -10.07 3.72 -14.24
CA ILE A 390 -11.12 4.60 -14.75
C ILE A 390 -12.32 4.43 -13.81
N VAL A 391 -12.72 5.54 -13.19
CA VAL A 391 -13.76 5.61 -12.16
C VAL A 391 -15.03 6.21 -12.75
N ASP A 392 -16.16 5.56 -12.54
CA ASP A 392 -17.47 6.06 -12.94
C ASP A 392 -17.97 7.05 -11.91
N GLY A 393 -17.69 8.34 -12.15
CA GLY A 393 -17.91 9.47 -11.26
C GLY A 393 -16.63 10.28 -11.01
N ASP A 394 -16.70 11.18 -10.05
CA ASP A 394 -15.60 12.09 -9.69
C ASP A 394 -15.08 11.80 -8.26
N PRO A 395 -13.96 11.09 -8.11
CA PRO A 395 -13.42 10.73 -6.80
C PRO A 395 -12.85 11.94 -6.01
N LEU A 396 -12.62 13.07 -6.66
CA LEU A 396 -12.26 14.32 -5.97
C LEU A 396 -13.50 14.97 -5.32
N ALA A 397 -14.68 14.78 -5.90
CA ALA A 397 -15.94 15.25 -5.33
C ALA A 397 -16.52 14.24 -4.31
N ASP A 398 -16.40 12.94 -4.60
CA ASP A 398 -16.86 11.87 -3.72
C ASP A 398 -15.83 10.71 -3.65
N PRO A 399 -14.91 10.75 -2.69
CA PRO A 399 -13.89 9.71 -2.55
C PRO A 399 -14.45 8.32 -2.17
N ARG A 400 -15.72 8.23 -1.71
CA ARG A 400 -16.38 6.95 -1.39
C ARG A 400 -16.56 6.07 -2.63
N LEU A 401 -16.54 6.65 -3.83
CA LEU A 401 -16.56 5.91 -5.08
C LEU A 401 -15.45 4.86 -5.19
N LEU A 402 -14.31 5.10 -4.53
CA LEU A 402 -13.16 4.19 -4.54
C LEU A 402 -13.30 3.01 -3.56
N SER A 403 -14.36 2.97 -2.76
CA SER A 403 -14.74 1.82 -1.93
C SER A 403 -15.76 0.90 -2.59
N ASP A 404 -16.30 1.30 -3.74
CA ASP A 404 -17.31 0.52 -4.47
C ASP A 404 -16.71 -0.03 -5.78
N PRO A 405 -16.47 -1.35 -5.87
CA PRO A 405 -15.92 -1.95 -7.09
C PRO A 405 -16.85 -1.82 -8.29
N ALA A 406 -18.15 -1.54 -8.08
CA ALA A 406 -19.08 -1.25 -9.18
C ALA A 406 -18.82 0.12 -9.84
N ARG A 407 -18.10 1.01 -9.14
CA ARG A 407 -17.68 2.31 -9.67
C ARG A 407 -16.33 2.26 -10.37
N ILE A 408 -15.59 1.17 -10.25
CA ILE A 408 -14.33 0.97 -11.00
C ILE A 408 -14.69 0.43 -12.38
N TRP A 409 -14.74 1.33 -13.37
CA TRP A 409 -15.15 0.98 -14.72
C TRP A 409 -14.11 0.13 -15.46
N LEU A 410 -12.81 0.45 -15.31
CA LEU A 410 -11.71 -0.31 -15.91
C LEU A 410 -10.44 -0.18 -15.07
N VAL A 411 -9.70 -1.28 -14.95
CA VAL A 411 -8.36 -1.32 -14.35
C VAL A 411 -7.39 -1.84 -15.39
N LEU A 412 -6.36 -1.06 -15.65
CA LEU A 412 -5.23 -1.43 -16.49
C LEU A 412 -3.99 -1.63 -15.61
N GLN A 413 -3.27 -2.72 -15.83
CA GLN A 413 -1.96 -2.96 -15.25
C GLN A 413 -0.96 -3.17 -16.40
N ALA A 414 0.01 -2.27 -16.51
CA ALA A 414 0.89 -2.16 -17.67
C ALA A 414 0.12 -2.26 -19.01
N GLY A 415 -0.97 -1.51 -19.14
CA GLY A 415 -1.82 -1.46 -20.32
C GLY A 415 -2.74 -2.68 -20.53
N VAL A 416 -2.63 -3.72 -19.71
CA VAL A 416 -3.49 -4.91 -19.79
C VAL A 416 -4.76 -4.68 -18.97
N PRO A 417 -5.96 -4.81 -19.54
CA PRO A 417 -7.20 -4.84 -18.80
C PRO A 417 -7.22 -6.05 -17.84
N VAL A 418 -7.32 -5.79 -16.53
CA VAL A 418 -7.24 -6.83 -15.51
C VAL A 418 -8.48 -6.93 -14.62
N ALA A 419 -9.24 -5.84 -14.50
CA ALA A 419 -10.50 -5.79 -13.74
C ALA A 419 -11.40 -4.64 -14.22
N GLY A 420 -12.59 -4.53 -13.66
CA GLY A 420 -13.54 -3.45 -13.89
C GLY A 420 -14.81 -3.86 -14.61
N GLN A 421 -15.83 -3.02 -14.50
CA GLN A 421 -17.18 -3.26 -15.07
C GLN A 421 -17.16 -3.38 -16.60
N ALA A 422 -16.25 -2.69 -17.29
CA ALA A 422 -16.09 -2.78 -18.74
C ALA A 422 -15.73 -4.18 -19.24
N LEU A 423 -15.13 -5.03 -18.40
CA LEU A 423 -14.83 -6.42 -18.75
C LEU A 423 -16.03 -7.35 -18.56
N LEU A 424 -16.95 -7.00 -17.66
CA LEU A 424 -18.18 -7.75 -17.43
C LEU A 424 -19.26 -7.41 -18.47
N ASN A 425 -19.27 -6.15 -18.91
CA ASN A 425 -20.22 -5.62 -19.88
C ASN A 425 -19.44 -4.88 -20.99
N PRO A 426 -18.77 -5.61 -21.92
CA PRO A 426 -18.02 -4.94 -22.97
C PRO A 426 -18.96 -4.08 -23.81
N PRO A 427 -18.54 -2.85 -24.18
CA PRO A 427 -19.33 -2.01 -25.07
C PRO A 427 -19.58 -2.75 -26.39
N PRO A 428 -20.71 -2.54 -27.04
CA PRO A 428 -20.97 -3.14 -28.36
C PRO A 428 -19.84 -2.76 -29.33
N CYS A 429 -19.41 -3.72 -30.13
CA CYS A 429 -18.36 -3.56 -31.14
C CYS A 429 -18.78 -2.57 -32.22
#